data_af02a8c5449ce2d15d79e991ad8d0031
#
_entry.id   af02a8c5449ce2d15d79e991ad8d0031
#
_cell.length_a   1.000
_cell.length_b   1.000
_cell.length_c   1.000
_cell.angle_alpha   90.00
_cell.angle_beta   90.00
_cell.angle_gamma   90.00
#
_symmetry.space_group_name_H-M   'P 1'
#
loop_
_entity.id
_entity.type
_entity.pdbx_description
1 polymer ?
#
loop_
_entity_poly.entity_id
_entity_poly.type
_entity_poly.pdbx_seq_one_letter_code
_entity_poly.pdbx_strand_id
1 'polypeptide(L)'
;MNLTFKLALVFFLLLTLSCKERHLFSDQSELATVTRDFEDKQKALPHGDLFRIFTTSLTTEEREALMFLYAYMPIGDITDYSGDYYLMNVRYALKTRQEMPWGNRIPEREFRHFVLPVRVNNENLDESRKVFYKELKERVKNLSLYDAILEVNHWCHEKVIYTPSDSRTSSPLASVKTAYGRCGEESTFLVAALRSVGIPARQVYTPRWAHTDDNHAWV
;
A
#
# COMPACT_ATOMS: atom_id res chain seq x y z
N MET A 1 10.15 46.63 28.94
CA MET A 1 10.51 45.41 28.19
C MET A 1 10.68 45.82 26.74
N ASN A 2 11.94 45.94 26.28
CA ASN A 2 12.28 46.58 25.01
C ASN A 2 11.75 45.82 23.80
N LEU A 3 11.39 46.53 22.73
CA LEU A 3 10.88 45.99 21.46
C LEU A 3 11.82 44.93 20.89
N THR A 4 13.11 45.13 21.04
CA THR A 4 14.16 44.16 20.64
C THR A 4 14.07 42.81 21.36
N PHE A 5 13.67 42.82 22.65
CA PHE A 5 13.48 41.59 23.43
C PHE A 5 12.23 40.83 23.00
N LYS A 6 11.17 41.57 22.64
CA LYS A 6 9.92 40.94 22.10
C LYS A 6 10.15 40.35 20.70
N LEU A 7 10.91 41.03 19.83
CA LEU A 7 11.28 40.48 18.51
C LEU A 7 12.17 39.23 18.63
N ALA A 8 13.13 39.23 19.53
CA ALA A 8 14.01 38.07 19.78
C ALA A 8 13.21 36.86 20.31
N LEU A 9 12.21 37.09 21.20
CA LEU A 9 11.37 36.04 21.74
C LEU A 9 10.43 35.46 20.66
N VAL A 10 9.89 36.28 19.77
CA VAL A 10 9.06 35.84 18.63
C VAL A 10 9.90 35.06 17.62
N PHE A 11 11.15 35.49 17.35
CA PHE A 11 12.04 34.77 16.45
C PHE A 11 12.50 33.43 17.04
N PHE A 12 12.70 33.36 18.37
CA PHE A 12 13.02 32.10 19.06
C PHE A 12 11.82 31.13 19.09
N LEU A 13 10.58 31.63 19.22
CA LEU A 13 9.36 30.80 19.12
C LEU A 13 9.13 30.27 17.69
N LEU A 14 9.53 31.01 16.67
CA LEU A 14 9.41 30.57 15.28
C LEU A 14 10.44 29.47 14.91
N LEU A 15 11.59 29.45 15.59
CA LEU A 15 12.63 28.42 15.40
C LEU A 15 12.28 27.06 16.05
N THR A 16 11.29 27.03 16.96
CA THR A 16 10.84 25.77 17.60
C THR A 16 9.69 25.08 16.89
N LEU A 17 9.20 25.59 15.76
CA LEU A 17 8.35 24.86 14.85
C LEU A 17 9.22 23.87 14.06
N SER A 18 9.93 23.00 14.78
CA SER A 18 10.51 21.81 14.23
C SER A 18 9.36 20.97 13.66
N CYS A 19 9.28 20.91 12.35
CA CYS A 19 8.37 20.01 11.68
C CYS A 19 8.71 18.59 12.18
N LYS A 20 7.89 18.05 13.10
CA LYS A 20 8.15 16.72 13.67
C LYS A 20 8.19 15.74 12.50
N GLU A 21 9.36 15.18 12.28
CA GLU A 21 9.56 14.21 11.22
C GLU A 21 8.59 13.05 11.40
N ARG A 22 7.87 12.68 10.34
CA ARG A 22 6.90 11.59 10.40
C ARG A 22 7.62 10.28 10.14
N HIS A 23 7.38 9.32 11.00
CA HIS A 23 7.88 7.96 10.90
C HIS A 23 6.74 6.99 10.59
N LEU A 24 7.04 5.94 9.83
CA LEU A 24 6.16 4.82 9.62
C LEU A 24 6.16 3.85 10.80
N PHE A 25 7.27 3.81 11.54
CA PHE A 25 7.48 2.96 12.70
C PHE A 25 7.54 3.79 13.98
N SER A 26 6.65 3.51 14.92
CA SER A 26 6.76 4.03 16.30
C SER A 26 7.70 3.17 17.14
N ASP A 27 7.81 1.86 16.85
CA ASP A 27 8.71 0.92 17.52
C ASP A 27 10.09 0.88 16.84
N GLN A 28 11.12 1.35 17.56
CA GLN A 28 12.49 1.37 17.06
C GLN A 28 13.11 -0.02 16.91
N SER A 29 12.67 -1.01 17.66
CA SER A 29 13.15 -2.40 17.55
C SER A 29 12.64 -3.05 16.24
N GLU A 30 11.41 -2.74 15.87
CA GLU A 30 10.80 -3.18 14.62
C GLU A 30 11.48 -2.50 13.42
N LEU A 31 11.73 -1.18 13.50
CA LEU A 31 12.48 -0.46 12.47
C LEU A 31 13.90 -1.02 12.30
N ALA A 32 14.60 -1.32 13.39
CA ALA A 32 15.95 -1.91 13.33
C ALA A 32 15.93 -3.30 12.65
N THR A 33 14.89 -4.10 12.89
CA THR A 33 14.71 -5.40 12.23
C THR A 33 14.50 -5.23 10.72
N VAL A 34 13.60 -4.34 10.33
CA VAL A 34 13.34 -4.05 8.90
C VAL A 34 14.57 -3.49 8.20
N THR A 35 15.32 -2.62 8.88
CA THR A 35 16.57 -2.05 8.35
C THR A 35 17.59 -3.15 8.05
N ARG A 36 17.82 -4.05 9.00
CA ARG A 36 18.73 -5.19 8.83
C ARG A 36 18.28 -6.08 7.65
N ASP A 37 17.02 -6.46 7.62
CA ASP A 37 16.47 -7.34 6.59
C ASP A 37 16.56 -6.69 5.19
N PHE A 38 16.38 -5.37 5.11
CA PHE A 38 16.59 -4.57 3.91
C PHE A 38 18.07 -4.57 3.47
N GLU A 39 19.01 -4.31 4.40
CA GLU A 39 20.44 -4.31 4.12
C GLU A 39 20.92 -5.68 3.66
N ASP A 40 20.42 -6.75 4.24
CA ASP A 40 20.75 -8.13 3.84
C ASP A 40 20.20 -8.44 2.43
N LYS A 41 18.98 -7.98 2.12
CA LYS A 41 18.44 -8.08 0.75
C LYS A 41 19.29 -7.29 -0.26
N GLN A 42 19.71 -6.08 0.09
CA GLN A 42 20.56 -5.23 -0.76
C GLN A 42 21.92 -5.89 -1.01
N LYS A 43 22.54 -6.47 0.01
CA LYS A 43 23.80 -7.22 -0.13
C LYS A 43 23.65 -8.48 -1.00
N ALA A 44 22.50 -9.15 -0.91
CA ALA A 44 22.21 -10.33 -1.71
C ALA A 44 21.97 -10.02 -3.20
N LEU A 45 21.63 -8.77 -3.54
CA LEU A 45 21.34 -8.30 -4.90
C LEU A 45 22.26 -7.12 -5.29
N PRO A 46 23.59 -7.33 -5.39
CA PRO A 46 24.56 -6.24 -5.50
C PRO A 46 24.69 -5.64 -6.91
N HIS A 47 24.02 -6.20 -7.92
CA HIS A 47 24.17 -5.80 -9.32
C HIS A 47 23.00 -4.92 -9.80
N GLY A 48 23.31 -4.04 -10.75
CA GLY A 48 22.31 -3.14 -11.35
C GLY A 48 21.93 -1.95 -10.47
N ASP A 49 20.85 -1.30 -10.85
CA ASP A 49 20.33 -0.09 -10.20
C ASP A 49 19.06 -0.34 -9.37
N LEU A 50 18.85 -1.58 -8.93
CA LEU A 50 17.65 -2.06 -8.25
C LEU A 50 17.26 -1.22 -7.02
N PHE A 51 18.25 -0.67 -6.32
CA PHE A 51 18.07 0.16 -5.12
C PHE A 51 18.30 1.66 -5.36
N ARG A 52 18.37 2.11 -6.62
CA ARG A 52 18.63 3.52 -6.96
C ARG A 52 17.63 4.48 -6.33
N ILE A 53 16.39 4.08 -6.12
CA ILE A 53 15.35 4.92 -5.51
C ILE A 53 15.78 5.45 -4.12
N PHE A 54 16.59 4.72 -3.37
CA PHE A 54 17.09 5.12 -2.05
C PHE A 54 18.16 6.21 -2.10
N THR A 55 18.68 6.56 -3.28
CA THR A 55 19.60 7.69 -3.48
C THR A 55 18.87 8.99 -3.83
N THR A 56 17.57 8.95 -4.03
CA THR A 56 16.73 10.12 -4.33
C THR A 56 16.28 10.82 -3.04
N SER A 57 15.73 12.03 -3.19
CA SER A 57 15.13 12.75 -2.06
C SER A 57 13.82 12.09 -1.65
N LEU A 58 13.83 11.46 -0.48
CA LEU A 58 12.70 10.79 0.15
C LEU A 58 12.45 11.40 1.53
N THR A 59 11.18 11.54 1.91
CA THR A 59 10.87 11.77 3.34
C THR A 59 11.22 10.53 4.16
N THR A 60 11.37 10.68 5.47
CA THR A 60 11.64 9.53 6.37
C THR A 60 10.55 8.48 6.27
N GLU A 61 9.29 8.88 6.27
CA GLU A 61 8.15 7.97 6.12
C GLU A 61 8.16 7.21 4.78
N GLU A 62 8.48 7.90 3.66
CA GLU A 62 8.64 7.26 2.34
C GLU A 62 9.80 6.26 2.33
N ARG A 63 10.94 6.63 2.92
CA ARG A 63 12.13 5.77 3.00
C ARG A 63 11.84 4.51 3.80
N GLU A 64 11.26 4.64 4.99
CA GLU A 64 10.90 3.53 5.86
C GLU A 64 9.87 2.59 5.18
N ALA A 65 8.88 3.16 4.48
CA ALA A 65 7.89 2.39 3.74
C ALA A 65 8.52 1.61 2.56
N LEU A 66 9.42 2.23 1.80
CA LEU A 66 10.16 1.56 0.75
C LEU A 66 11.08 0.48 1.31
N MET A 67 11.79 0.74 2.41
CA MET A 67 12.64 -0.27 3.06
C MET A 67 11.82 -1.50 3.46
N PHE A 68 10.65 -1.31 4.06
CA PHE A 68 9.73 -2.40 4.39
C PHE A 68 9.33 -3.20 3.14
N LEU A 69 8.91 -2.54 2.07
CA LEU A 69 8.54 -3.22 0.82
C LEU A 69 9.72 -4.01 0.25
N TYR A 70 10.89 -3.38 0.10
CA TYR A 70 12.07 -4.00 -0.50
C TYR A 70 12.64 -5.15 0.34
N ALA A 71 12.54 -5.08 1.68
CA ALA A 71 12.94 -6.18 2.55
C ALA A 71 12.12 -7.44 2.29
N TYR A 72 10.81 -7.31 2.08
CA TYR A 72 9.88 -8.45 2.11
C TYR A 72 9.21 -8.81 0.78
N MET A 73 9.28 -7.94 -0.25
CA MET A 73 8.71 -8.30 -1.55
C MET A 73 9.53 -9.36 -2.29
N PRO A 74 8.91 -10.13 -3.20
CA PRO A 74 9.61 -11.08 -4.05
C PRO A 74 10.74 -10.43 -4.88
N ILE A 75 11.80 -11.20 -5.16
CA ILE A 75 12.92 -10.71 -6.00
C ILE A 75 12.42 -10.29 -7.38
N GLY A 76 11.52 -11.06 -7.99
CA GLY A 76 10.92 -10.71 -9.29
C GLY A 76 10.28 -9.32 -9.29
N ASP A 77 9.65 -8.92 -8.20
CA ASP A 77 9.06 -7.57 -8.08
C ASP A 77 10.13 -6.47 -8.07
N ILE A 78 11.27 -6.73 -7.43
CA ILE A 78 12.40 -5.77 -7.42
C ILE A 78 13.00 -5.62 -8.82
N THR A 79 13.02 -6.68 -9.62
CA THR A 79 13.63 -6.69 -10.95
C THR A 79 12.69 -6.21 -12.05
N ASP A 80 11.40 -6.50 -11.95
CA ASP A 80 10.43 -6.27 -13.02
C ASP A 80 9.82 -4.85 -12.97
N TYR A 81 9.87 -4.19 -11.80
CA TYR A 81 9.25 -2.88 -11.59
C TYR A 81 10.23 -1.86 -11.03
N SER A 82 10.14 -0.61 -11.52
CA SER A 82 11.03 0.45 -11.10
C SER A 82 10.79 0.93 -9.66
N GLY A 83 11.84 1.50 -9.02
CA GLY A 83 11.70 2.15 -7.72
C GLY A 83 10.68 3.29 -7.71
N ASP A 84 10.55 4.03 -8.82
CA ASP A 84 9.55 5.09 -8.97
C ASP A 84 8.11 4.55 -8.95
N TYR A 85 7.90 3.35 -9.50
CA TYR A 85 6.62 2.65 -9.39
C TYR A 85 6.25 2.38 -7.92
N TYR A 86 7.21 1.87 -7.13
CA TYR A 86 6.97 1.64 -5.70
C TYR A 86 6.80 2.94 -4.91
N LEU A 87 7.59 3.97 -5.21
CA LEU A 87 7.43 5.27 -4.57
C LEU A 87 6.04 5.88 -4.84
N MET A 88 5.54 5.78 -6.06
CA MET A 88 4.18 6.21 -6.39
C MET A 88 3.14 5.46 -5.54
N ASN A 89 3.27 4.13 -5.42
CA ASN A 89 2.36 3.31 -4.61
C ASN A 89 2.45 3.64 -3.12
N VAL A 90 3.66 3.86 -2.58
CA VAL A 90 3.90 4.33 -1.20
C VAL A 90 3.19 5.66 -0.96
N ARG A 91 3.38 6.64 -1.84
CA ARG A 91 2.76 7.97 -1.72
C ARG A 91 1.23 7.89 -1.67
N TYR A 92 0.61 7.07 -2.51
CA TYR A 92 -0.83 6.86 -2.45
C TYR A 92 -1.27 6.16 -1.16
N ALA A 93 -0.53 5.17 -0.66
CA ALA A 93 -0.84 4.52 0.61
C ALA A 93 -0.71 5.50 1.79
N LEU A 94 0.36 6.27 1.88
CA LEU A 94 0.55 7.28 2.93
C LEU A 94 -0.51 8.39 2.87
N LYS A 95 -0.91 8.79 1.67
CA LYS A 95 -1.97 9.77 1.44
C LYS A 95 -3.30 9.32 2.03
N THR A 96 -3.65 8.03 1.94
CA THR A 96 -4.90 7.51 2.53
C THR A 96 -4.91 7.61 4.06
N ARG A 97 -3.76 7.50 4.73
CA ARG A 97 -3.67 7.74 6.19
C ARG A 97 -4.06 9.16 6.59
N GLN A 98 -3.85 10.12 5.70
CA GLN A 98 -4.12 11.54 5.97
C GLN A 98 -5.52 11.95 5.54
N GLU A 99 -6.05 11.38 4.46
CA GLU A 99 -7.26 11.84 3.81
C GLU A 99 -8.51 11.01 4.13
N MET A 100 -8.35 9.73 4.50
CA MET A 100 -9.50 8.88 4.79
C MET A 100 -9.94 8.96 6.25
N PRO A 101 -11.24 8.91 6.55
CA PRO A 101 -11.75 9.03 7.93
C PRO A 101 -11.22 7.96 8.90
N TRP A 102 -10.82 6.81 8.38
CA TRP A 102 -10.22 5.70 9.15
C TRP A 102 -8.69 5.72 9.17
N GLY A 103 -8.04 6.52 8.32
CA GLY A 103 -6.60 6.45 8.06
C GLY A 103 -5.72 6.46 9.31
N ASN A 104 -6.00 7.39 10.25
CA ASN A 104 -5.25 7.49 11.51
C ASN A 104 -5.67 6.43 12.57
N ARG A 105 -6.74 5.68 12.34
CA ARG A 105 -7.23 4.63 13.24
C ARG A 105 -6.72 3.24 12.86
N ILE A 106 -6.19 3.07 11.63
CA ILE A 106 -5.58 1.82 11.22
C ILE A 106 -4.23 1.70 11.95
N PRO A 107 -4.04 0.65 12.77
CA PRO A 107 -2.78 0.44 13.47
C PRO A 107 -1.60 0.31 12.50
N GLU A 108 -0.41 0.69 12.93
CA GLU A 108 0.78 0.72 12.05
C GLU A 108 1.09 -0.64 11.45
N ARG A 109 0.98 -1.72 12.24
CA ARG A 109 1.23 -3.08 11.77
C ARG A 109 0.29 -3.47 10.65
N GLU A 110 -1.02 -3.26 10.82
CA GLU A 110 -2.03 -3.56 9.81
C GLU A 110 -1.84 -2.72 8.55
N PHE A 111 -1.45 -1.47 8.72
CA PHE A 111 -1.11 -0.61 7.58
C PHE A 111 0.08 -1.16 6.80
N ARG A 112 1.20 -1.48 7.47
CA ARG A 112 2.40 -2.00 6.82
C ARG A 112 2.18 -3.33 6.12
N HIS A 113 1.39 -4.23 6.70
CA HIS A 113 1.19 -5.58 6.16
C HIS A 113 0.02 -5.71 5.19
N PHE A 114 -1.01 -4.87 5.30
CA PHE A 114 -2.28 -5.07 4.59
C PHE A 114 -2.78 -3.88 3.78
N VAL A 115 -2.12 -2.70 3.88
CA VAL A 115 -2.40 -1.54 3.02
C VAL A 115 -1.21 -1.24 2.11
N LEU A 116 -0.01 -1.16 2.69
CA LEU A 116 1.20 -0.75 1.99
C LEU A 116 1.60 -1.68 0.84
N PRO A 117 1.59 -3.02 0.98
CA PRO A 117 2.00 -3.93 -0.10
C PRO A 117 1.15 -3.77 -1.35
N VAL A 118 1.80 -3.86 -2.51
CA VAL A 118 1.13 -3.76 -3.81
C VAL A 118 0.62 -5.13 -4.23
N ARG A 119 1.49 -6.14 -4.22
CA ARG A 119 1.17 -7.52 -4.63
C ARG A 119 0.13 -8.15 -3.71
N VAL A 120 -0.79 -8.89 -4.31
CA VAL A 120 -1.84 -9.64 -3.61
C VAL A 120 -1.63 -11.15 -3.77
N ASN A 121 -1.39 -11.60 -5.01
CA ASN A 121 -1.21 -13.01 -5.39
C ASN A 121 0.00 -13.13 -6.36
N ASN A 122 -0.19 -13.73 -7.52
CA ASN A 122 0.83 -13.92 -8.57
C ASN A 122 0.54 -13.11 -9.85
N GLU A 123 -0.32 -12.10 -9.73
CA GLU A 123 -0.69 -11.19 -10.81
C GLU A 123 0.50 -10.32 -11.27
N ASN A 124 0.44 -9.81 -12.49
CA ASN A 124 1.28 -8.68 -12.87
C ASN A 124 0.84 -7.43 -12.08
N LEU A 125 1.79 -6.65 -11.60
CA LEU A 125 1.48 -5.37 -10.95
C LEU A 125 1.15 -4.32 -12.01
N ASP A 126 0.25 -3.41 -11.66
CA ASP A 126 -0.19 -2.30 -12.51
C ASP A 126 -0.45 -1.02 -11.69
N GLU A 127 -0.91 0.04 -12.33
CA GLU A 127 -1.22 1.31 -11.65
C GLU A 127 -2.59 1.33 -10.95
N SER A 128 -3.17 0.18 -10.64
CA SER A 128 -4.51 0.07 -10.04
C SER A 128 -4.70 0.92 -8.79
N ARG A 129 -3.71 0.96 -7.88
CA ARG A 129 -3.80 1.81 -6.67
C ARG A 129 -4.10 3.27 -6.99
N LYS A 130 -3.39 3.84 -7.95
CA LYS A 130 -3.58 5.23 -8.39
C LYS A 130 -4.93 5.44 -9.07
N VAL A 131 -5.34 4.51 -9.93
CA VAL A 131 -6.59 4.58 -10.68
C VAL A 131 -7.77 4.43 -9.72
N PHE A 132 -7.78 3.38 -8.90
CA PHE A 132 -8.88 3.08 -7.98
C PHE A 132 -9.00 4.13 -6.86
N TYR A 133 -7.87 4.67 -6.35
CA TYR A 133 -7.93 5.79 -5.43
C TYR A 133 -8.72 6.97 -6.01
N LYS A 134 -8.47 7.33 -7.27
CA LYS A 134 -9.16 8.47 -7.91
C LYS A 134 -10.65 8.21 -8.11
N GLU A 135 -11.04 6.99 -8.42
CA GLU A 135 -12.45 6.62 -8.60
C GLU A 135 -13.19 6.48 -7.27
N LEU A 136 -12.55 5.87 -6.26
CA LEU A 136 -13.21 5.49 -5.01
C LEU A 136 -13.19 6.60 -3.95
N LYS A 137 -12.18 7.47 -3.95
CA LYS A 137 -12.02 8.49 -2.90
C LYS A 137 -13.31 9.24 -2.60
N GLU A 138 -13.95 9.80 -3.62
CA GLU A 138 -15.16 10.61 -3.45
C GLU A 138 -16.38 9.78 -3.04
N ARG A 139 -16.42 8.50 -3.42
CA ARG A 139 -17.50 7.58 -3.03
C ARG A 139 -17.45 7.22 -1.54
N VAL A 140 -16.25 7.13 -0.96
CA VAL A 140 -16.08 6.57 0.39
C VAL A 140 -15.69 7.56 1.48
N LYS A 141 -15.17 8.75 1.15
CA LYS A 141 -14.59 9.72 2.12
C LYS A 141 -15.53 10.20 3.24
N ASN A 142 -16.84 10.08 3.04
CA ASN A 142 -17.84 10.51 4.01
C ASN A 142 -18.55 9.32 4.70
N LEU A 143 -18.08 8.10 4.46
CA LEU A 143 -18.67 6.88 5.00
C LEU A 143 -17.97 6.43 6.29
N SER A 144 -18.65 5.62 7.08
CA SER A 144 -17.99 4.83 8.13
C SER A 144 -17.07 3.79 7.49
N LEU A 145 -16.12 3.23 8.26
CA LEU A 145 -15.25 2.17 7.74
C LEU A 145 -16.06 0.97 7.22
N TYR A 146 -17.10 0.57 7.95
CA TYR A 146 -17.97 -0.54 7.57
C TYR A 146 -18.70 -0.26 6.25
N ASP A 147 -19.33 0.91 6.14
CA ASP A 147 -20.05 1.29 4.92
C ASP A 147 -19.11 1.47 3.73
N ALA A 148 -17.89 1.96 3.98
CA ALA A 148 -16.87 2.09 2.94
C ALA A 148 -16.41 0.72 2.40
N ILE A 149 -16.29 -0.30 3.26
CA ILE A 149 -15.98 -1.67 2.82
C ILE A 149 -17.09 -2.21 1.92
N LEU A 150 -18.36 -2.02 2.31
CA LEU A 150 -19.51 -2.45 1.51
C LEU A 150 -19.56 -1.70 0.18
N GLU A 151 -19.33 -0.39 0.18
CA GLU A 151 -19.32 0.43 -1.04
C GLU A 151 -18.20 0.05 -1.99
N VAL A 152 -16.99 -0.23 -1.49
CA VAL A 152 -15.89 -0.73 -2.33
C VAL A 152 -16.24 -2.10 -2.93
N ASN A 153 -16.83 -3.00 -2.13
CA ASN A 153 -17.26 -4.31 -2.63
C ASN A 153 -18.35 -4.17 -3.72
N HIS A 154 -19.31 -3.27 -3.50
CA HIS A 154 -20.34 -2.97 -4.50
C HIS A 154 -19.73 -2.41 -5.80
N TRP A 155 -18.81 -1.43 -5.69
CA TRP A 155 -18.09 -0.89 -6.83
C TRP A 155 -17.30 -1.97 -7.59
N CYS A 156 -16.70 -2.92 -6.90
CA CYS A 156 -16.02 -4.05 -7.55
C CYS A 156 -17.00 -4.90 -8.37
N HIS A 157 -18.19 -5.15 -7.83
CA HIS A 157 -19.25 -5.90 -8.54
C HIS A 157 -19.81 -5.15 -9.75
N GLU A 158 -19.82 -3.82 -9.75
CA GLU A 158 -20.16 -3.01 -10.93
C GLU A 158 -19.17 -3.21 -12.09
N LYS A 159 -17.91 -3.59 -11.80
CA LYS A 159 -16.82 -3.66 -12.78
C LYS A 159 -16.49 -5.07 -13.27
N VAL A 160 -16.60 -6.05 -12.39
CA VAL A 160 -16.16 -7.44 -12.65
C VAL A 160 -17.22 -8.41 -12.16
N ILE A 161 -17.57 -9.37 -13.00
CA ILE A 161 -18.48 -10.47 -12.66
C ILE A 161 -17.74 -11.80 -12.68
N TYR A 162 -18.17 -12.74 -11.85
CA TYR A 162 -17.58 -14.07 -11.83
C TYR A 162 -17.76 -14.79 -13.17
N THR A 163 -16.66 -15.19 -13.76
CA THR A 163 -16.61 -16.05 -14.92
C THR A 163 -15.31 -16.85 -14.91
N PRO A 164 -15.32 -18.16 -15.15
CA PRO A 164 -14.10 -18.93 -15.29
C PRO A 164 -13.15 -18.29 -16.30
N SER A 165 -11.89 -18.17 -15.94
CA SER A 165 -10.82 -17.62 -16.77
C SER A 165 -9.66 -18.61 -16.90
N ASP A 166 -8.54 -18.19 -17.47
CA ASP A 166 -7.34 -19.02 -17.57
C ASP A 166 -6.63 -19.23 -16.21
N SER A 167 -5.54 -20.00 -16.22
CA SER A 167 -4.85 -20.40 -14.98
C SER A 167 -4.09 -19.27 -14.29
N ARG A 168 -3.77 -18.19 -15.01
CA ARG A 168 -2.99 -17.07 -14.47
C ARG A 168 -3.92 -15.98 -13.96
N THR A 169 -3.65 -15.49 -12.74
CA THR A 169 -4.38 -14.36 -12.16
C THR A 169 -4.08 -13.08 -12.95
N SER A 170 -5.11 -12.46 -13.49
CA SER A 170 -5.02 -11.17 -14.18
C SER A 170 -4.71 -10.04 -13.20
N SER A 171 -4.03 -8.99 -13.68
CA SER A 171 -3.85 -7.77 -12.88
C SER A 171 -5.20 -7.07 -12.64
N PRO A 172 -5.33 -6.26 -11.57
CA PRO A 172 -6.58 -5.57 -11.26
C PRO A 172 -7.15 -4.74 -12.41
N LEU A 173 -6.31 -4.00 -13.14
CA LEU A 173 -6.77 -3.21 -14.30
C LEU A 173 -7.10 -4.10 -15.52
N ALA A 174 -6.44 -5.26 -15.65
CA ALA A 174 -6.80 -6.21 -16.70
C ALA A 174 -8.19 -6.81 -16.42
N SER A 175 -8.49 -7.17 -15.16
CA SER A 175 -9.82 -7.65 -14.76
C SER A 175 -10.92 -6.63 -15.06
N VAL A 176 -10.67 -5.34 -14.80
CA VAL A 176 -11.60 -4.25 -15.18
C VAL A 176 -11.81 -4.19 -16.71
N LYS A 177 -10.75 -4.37 -17.50
CA LYS A 177 -10.85 -4.34 -18.97
C LYS A 177 -11.65 -5.50 -19.55
N THR A 178 -11.54 -6.68 -18.95
CA THR A 178 -12.27 -7.87 -19.38
C THR A 178 -13.69 -7.93 -18.80
N ALA A 179 -13.94 -7.16 -17.71
CA ALA A 179 -15.19 -7.15 -16.95
C ALA A 179 -15.58 -8.51 -16.35
N TYR A 180 -14.65 -9.47 -16.28
CA TYR A 180 -14.87 -10.77 -15.64
C TYR A 180 -13.59 -11.32 -15.00
N GLY A 181 -13.76 -12.29 -14.10
CA GLY A 181 -12.69 -13.03 -13.46
C GLY A 181 -13.23 -14.18 -12.63
N ARG A 182 -12.37 -15.17 -12.33
CA ARG A 182 -12.67 -16.20 -11.33
C ARG A 182 -12.38 -15.65 -9.93
N CYS A 183 -12.59 -16.43 -8.89
CA CYS A 183 -12.37 -16.03 -7.50
C CYS A 183 -10.97 -15.44 -7.21
N GLY A 184 -9.93 -15.92 -7.93
CA GLY A 184 -8.56 -15.38 -7.83
C GLY A 184 -8.48 -13.93 -8.30
N GLU A 185 -9.05 -13.60 -9.47
CA GLU A 185 -9.10 -12.24 -10.00
C GLU A 185 -9.99 -11.34 -9.17
N GLU A 186 -11.23 -11.78 -8.84
CA GLU A 186 -12.18 -10.97 -8.07
C GLU A 186 -11.61 -10.59 -6.69
N SER A 187 -11.01 -11.54 -5.98
CA SER A 187 -10.40 -11.28 -4.67
C SER A 187 -9.13 -10.42 -4.79
N THR A 188 -8.29 -10.61 -5.81
CA THR A 188 -7.12 -9.74 -6.08
C THR A 188 -7.58 -8.31 -6.38
N PHE A 189 -8.61 -8.15 -7.18
CA PHE A 189 -9.20 -6.86 -7.52
C PHE A 189 -9.79 -6.16 -6.30
N LEU A 190 -10.59 -6.86 -5.49
CA LEU A 190 -11.18 -6.30 -4.27
C LEU A 190 -10.10 -5.89 -3.25
N VAL A 191 -9.06 -6.70 -3.04
CA VAL A 191 -7.93 -6.32 -2.17
C VAL A 191 -7.23 -5.07 -2.68
N ALA A 192 -6.94 -4.98 -3.98
CA ALA A 192 -6.32 -3.80 -4.58
C ALA A 192 -7.20 -2.54 -4.42
N ALA A 193 -8.52 -2.68 -4.59
CA ALA A 193 -9.49 -1.59 -4.41
C ALA A 193 -9.54 -1.11 -2.95
N LEU A 194 -9.68 -2.02 -1.97
CA LEU A 194 -9.68 -1.69 -0.54
C LEU A 194 -8.38 -1.01 -0.12
N ARG A 195 -7.22 -1.56 -0.51
CA ARG A 195 -5.90 -0.96 -0.21
C ARG A 195 -5.72 0.41 -0.84
N SER A 196 -6.35 0.66 -2.00
CA SER A 196 -6.25 1.96 -2.68
C SER A 196 -6.87 3.11 -1.89
N VAL A 197 -7.81 2.82 -1.00
CA VAL A 197 -8.44 3.78 -0.09
C VAL A 197 -8.02 3.58 1.38
N GLY A 198 -6.92 2.87 1.60
CA GLY A 198 -6.31 2.71 2.93
C GLY A 198 -7.04 1.73 3.86
N ILE A 199 -7.84 0.83 3.33
CA ILE A 199 -8.49 -0.23 4.09
C ILE A 199 -7.61 -1.49 4.06
N PRO A 200 -7.19 -2.01 5.25
CA PRO A 200 -6.38 -3.22 5.31
C PRO A 200 -7.14 -4.42 4.76
N ALA A 201 -6.53 -5.11 3.81
CA ALA A 201 -7.12 -6.29 3.20
C ALA A 201 -6.06 -7.28 2.72
N ARG A 202 -6.39 -8.54 2.72
CA ARG A 202 -5.59 -9.62 2.13
C ARG A 202 -6.47 -10.67 1.47
N GLN A 203 -5.94 -11.34 0.47
CA GLN A 203 -6.56 -12.53 -0.07
C GLN A 203 -6.37 -13.70 0.88
N VAL A 204 -7.40 -14.50 1.04
CA VAL A 204 -7.35 -15.82 1.69
C VAL A 204 -7.56 -16.87 0.61
N TYR A 205 -6.80 -17.95 0.67
CA TYR A 205 -6.83 -19.01 -0.33
C TYR A 205 -6.90 -20.38 0.34
N THR A 206 -7.81 -21.21 -0.13
CA THR A 206 -7.80 -22.65 0.15
C THR A 206 -7.49 -23.43 -1.12
N PRO A 207 -6.45 -24.27 -1.13
CA PRO A 207 -6.11 -25.08 -2.29
C PRO A 207 -7.11 -26.18 -2.56
N ARG A 208 -7.89 -26.56 -1.55
CA ARG A 208 -8.84 -27.66 -1.61
C ARG A 208 -9.88 -27.56 -0.50
N TRP A 209 -11.14 -27.79 -0.82
CA TRP A 209 -12.19 -27.97 0.16
C TRP A 209 -12.17 -29.40 0.75
N ALA A 210 -12.72 -29.58 1.96
CA ALA A 210 -12.79 -30.89 2.60
C ALA A 210 -13.61 -31.92 1.81
N HIS A 211 -14.55 -31.48 0.98
CA HIS A 211 -15.51 -32.30 0.24
C HIS A 211 -15.34 -32.27 -1.28
N THR A 212 -14.40 -31.49 -1.81
CA THR A 212 -14.14 -31.39 -3.25
C THR A 212 -12.69 -30.97 -3.51
N ASP A 213 -12.16 -31.32 -4.68
CA ASP A 213 -10.83 -30.91 -5.13
C ASP A 213 -10.73 -29.45 -5.63
N ASP A 214 -11.83 -28.71 -5.58
CA ASP A 214 -11.86 -27.31 -5.98
C ASP A 214 -11.12 -26.41 -4.99
N ASN A 215 -10.43 -25.43 -5.51
CA ASN A 215 -9.83 -24.35 -4.74
C ASN A 215 -10.76 -23.13 -4.67
N HIS A 216 -10.49 -22.24 -3.73
CA HIS A 216 -11.20 -20.96 -3.63
C HIS A 216 -10.33 -19.86 -3.07
N ALA A 217 -10.61 -18.62 -3.49
CA ALA A 217 -9.99 -17.40 -2.98
C ALA A 217 -11.08 -16.39 -2.61
N TRP A 218 -10.85 -15.67 -1.49
CA TRP A 218 -11.74 -14.59 -1.02
C TRP A 218 -10.96 -13.53 -0.25
N VAL A 219 -11.62 -12.48 0.27
CA VAL A 219 -11.00 -11.37 1.03
C VAL A 219 -11.45 -11.35 2.46
#